data_e647ace4d7233dbf3f35a683bd19f787
#
_entry.id   e647ace4d7233dbf3f35a683bd19f787
#
_cell.length_a   1.000
_cell.length_b   1.000
_cell.length_c   1.000
_cell.angle_alpha   90.00
_cell.angle_beta   90.00
_cell.angle_gamma   90.00
#
_symmetry.space_group_name_H-M   'P 1'
#
loop_
_entity.id
_entity.type
_entity.pdbx_description
1 polymer ?
#
loop_
_entity_poly.entity_id
_entity_poly.type
_entity_poly.pdbx_seq_one_letter_code
_entity_poly.pdbx_strand_id
1 'polypeptide(L)'
;NDNYGHANKAALWAALSRLYLNADTYVGVNKYTECVTYSKKIISAGYQLEPVYGDMFKADNDQSKEMIFPLRYEGEDTMTWGGMAALLCWGSADFQEETNAKGGWQGVRAKSSLYNIFEKEDSSDKDTRKAMLRTEATTNIEITNEADFVNNGIPVTKFYNVNKDGSKPASAEAWTDYPLFRLGEIYLK
;
A
#
# COMPACT_ATOMS: atom_id res chain seq x y z
N ASN A 1 17.26 5.06 13.30
CA ASN A 1 16.70 4.03 14.20
C ASN A 1 17.32 2.68 13.87
N ASP A 2 18.31 2.25 14.67
CA ASP A 2 19.12 1.03 14.41
C ASP A 2 18.29 -0.27 14.35
N ASN A 3 17.02 -0.22 14.71
CA ASN A 3 16.10 -1.36 14.74
C ASN A 3 15.01 -1.30 13.63
N TYR A 4 15.04 -0.30 12.77
CA TYR A 4 14.08 -0.22 11.68
C TYR A 4 14.28 -1.37 10.69
N GLY A 5 13.20 -2.03 10.29
CA GLY A 5 13.25 -3.21 9.42
C GLY A 5 13.59 -4.53 10.14
N HIS A 6 13.95 -4.49 11.43
CA HIS A 6 14.14 -5.70 12.21
C HIS A 6 12.83 -6.20 12.83
N ALA A 7 12.66 -7.52 12.90
CA ALA A 7 11.52 -8.12 13.57
C ALA A 7 11.59 -7.83 15.08
N ASN A 8 10.66 -7.04 15.57
CA ASN A 8 10.50 -6.68 16.98
C ASN A 8 9.25 -7.35 17.59
N LYS A 9 8.97 -7.08 18.86
CA LYS A 9 7.78 -7.63 19.52
C LYS A 9 6.46 -7.27 18.82
N ALA A 10 6.34 -6.05 18.30
CA ALA A 10 5.13 -5.61 17.62
C ALA A 10 4.95 -6.34 16.27
N ALA A 11 6.02 -6.61 15.55
CA ALA A 11 5.99 -7.42 14.33
C ALA A 11 5.48 -8.85 14.63
N LEU A 12 5.97 -9.47 15.71
CA LEU A 12 5.49 -10.78 16.15
C LEU A 12 4.01 -10.75 16.58
N TRP A 13 3.59 -9.73 17.32
CA TRP A 13 2.19 -9.56 17.70
C TRP A 13 1.29 -9.35 16.47
N ALA A 14 1.76 -8.61 15.47
CA ALA A 14 1.03 -8.41 14.22
C ALA A 14 0.86 -9.72 13.44
N ALA A 15 1.91 -10.53 13.36
CA ALA A 15 1.86 -11.85 12.75
C ALA A 15 0.88 -12.78 13.50
N LEU A 16 0.96 -12.83 14.84
CA LEU A 16 0.02 -13.62 15.67
C LEU A 16 -1.42 -13.14 15.51
N SER A 17 -1.65 -11.82 15.53
CA SER A 17 -2.98 -11.24 15.30
C SER A 17 -3.56 -11.68 13.95
N ARG A 18 -2.76 -11.64 12.87
CA ARG A 18 -3.18 -12.08 11.53
C ARG A 18 -3.46 -13.58 11.48
N LEU A 19 -2.65 -14.40 12.13
CA LEU A 19 -2.88 -15.84 12.23
C LEU A 19 -4.16 -16.17 13.00
N TYR A 20 -4.38 -15.53 14.16
CA TYR A 20 -5.58 -15.77 14.97
C TYR A 20 -6.86 -15.28 14.30
N LEU A 21 -6.81 -14.16 13.54
CA LEU A 21 -7.95 -13.70 12.76
C LEU A 21 -8.42 -14.75 11.75
N ASN A 22 -7.48 -15.50 11.17
CA ASN A 22 -7.76 -16.49 10.13
C ASN A 22 -7.74 -17.94 10.66
N ALA A 23 -7.67 -18.16 11.96
CA ALA A 23 -7.51 -19.50 12.55
C ALA A 23 -8.70 -20.42 12.23
N ASP A 24 -9.90 -19.87 12.12
CA ASP A 24 -11.07 -20.67 11.72
C ASP A 24 -10.88 -21.26 10.31
N THR A 25 -10.39 -20.48 9.38
CA THR A 25 -10.08 -20.95 8.01
C THR A 25 -8.94 -21.99 7.99
N TYR A 26 -7.91 -21.80 8.83
CA TYR A 26 -6.72 -22.67 8.78
C TYR A 26 -6.90 -24.00 9.53
N VAL A 27 -7.58 -23.96 10.68
CA VAL A 27 -7.67 -25.10 11.61
C VAL A 27 -9.07 -25.37 12.14
N GLY A 28 -10.11 -24.67 11.64
CA GLY A 28 -11.50 -24.82 12.04
C GLY A 28 -11.79 -24.35 13.46
N VAL A 29 -10.97 -23.49 14.03
CA VAL A 29 -11.13 -23.01 15.41
C VAL A 29 -11.08 -21.49 15.47
N ASN A 30 -12.15 -20.88 15.98
CA ASN A 30 -12.22 -19.43 16.18
C ASN A 30 -11.25 -18.97 17.28
N LYS A 31 -10.43 -17.95 16.96
CA LYS A 31 -9.41 -17.36 17.82
C LYS A 31 -9.48 -15.80 17.86
N TYR A 32 -10.66 -15.25 17.70
CA TYR A 32 -10.84 -13.78 17.64
C TYR A 32 -10.45 -13.08 18.94
N THR A 33 -10.65 -13.71 20.10
CA THR A 33 -10.23 -13.17 21.41
C THR A 33 -8.71 -12.96 21.47
N GLU A 34 -7.96 -13.95 21.00
CA GLU A 34 -6.50 -13.89 20.91
C GLU A 34 -6.07 -12.81 19.88
N CYS A 35 -6.76 -12.73 18.73
CA CYS A 35 -6.51 -11.68 17.73
C CYS A 35 -6.65 -10.28 18.37
N VAL A 36 -7.77 -10.00 19.03
CA VAL A 36 -8.01 -8.72 19.72
C VAL A 36 -6.96 -8.46 20.80
N THR A 37 -6.55 -9.49 21.54
CA THR A 37 -5.54 -9.36 22.61
C THR A 37 -4.20 -8.87 22.04
N TYR A 38 -3.72 -9.45 20.94
CA TYR A 38 -2.47 -9.02 20.32
C TYR A 38 -2.60 -7.68 19.60
N SER A 39 -3.74 -7.40 18.97
CA SER A 39 -4.01 -6.10 18.37
C SER A 39 -3.96 -4.95 19.40
N LYS A 40 -4.58 -5.13 20.58
CA LYS A 40 -4.51 -4.15 21.67
C LYS A 40 -3.09 -3.89 22.17
N LYS A 41 -2.24 -4.92 22.23
CA LYS A 41 -0.81 -4.73 22.61
C LYS A 41 -0.08 -3.82 21.62
N ILE A 42 -0.36 -3.96 20.31
CA ILE A 42 0.25 -3.13 19.27
C ILE A 42 -0.27 -1.70 19.36
N ILE A 43 -1.58 -1.50 19.50
CA ILE A 43 -2.20 -0.18 19.65
C ILE A 43 -1.60 0.58 20.83
N SER A 44 -1.29 -0.14 21.93
CA SER A 44 -0.66 0.44 23.13
C SER A 44 0.85 0.62 23.02
N ALA A 45 1.50 0.19 21.92
CA ALA A 45 2.96 0.21 21.77
C ALA A 45 3.51 1.54 21.24
N GLY A 46 2.66 2.55 21.02
CA GLY A 46 3.07 3.91 20.64
C GLY A 46 3.16 4.19 19.15
N TYR A 47 2.72 3.25 18.29
CA TYR A 47 2.55 3.52 16.86
C TYR A 47 1.43 4.54 16.64
N GLN A 48 1.50 5.31 15.55
CA GLN A 48 0.54 6.35 15.21
C GLN A 48 0.14 6.23 13.74
N LEU A 49 -1.15 6.40 13.44
CA LEU A 49 -1.60 6.44 12.05
C LEU A 49 -0.95 7.62 11.31
N GLU A 50 -0.60 7.40 10.05
CA GLU A 50 -0.13 8.48 9.18
C GLU A 50 -1.28 9.46 8.93
N PRO A 51 -1.11 10.76 9.22
CA PRO A 51 -2.18 11.75 9.05
C PRO A 51 -2.68 11.86 7.60
N VAL A 52 -1.78 11.68 6.64
CA VAL A 52 -2.08 11.67 5.22
C VAL A 52 -1.86 10.25 4.70
N TYR A 53 -2.94 9.56 4.37
CA TYR A 53 -2.89 8.15 3.96
C TYR A 53 -1.88 7.87 2.84
N GLY A 54 -1.78 8.77 1.85
CA GLY A 54 -0.87 8.62 0.71
C GLY A 54 0.61 8.63 1.10
N ASP A 55 0.97 9.31 2.19
CA ASP A 55 2.36 9.44 2.64
C ASP A 55 2.95 8.12 3.13
N MET A 56 2.08 7.17 3.53
CA MET A 56 2.47 5.80 3.86
C MET A 56 3.11 5.04 2.68
N PHE A 57 2.91 5.52 1.46
CA PHE A 57 3.32 4.84 0.23
C PHE A 57 4.27 5.68 -0.63
N LYS A 58 4.98 6.62 0.00
CA LYS A 58 6.02 7.46 -0.63
C LYS A 58 7.42 6.95 -0.32
N ALA A 59 8.42 7.49 -1.03
CA ALA A 59 9.81 7.02 -0.97
C ALA A 59 10.45 7.17 0.42
N ASP A 60 10.05 8.18 1.20
CA ASP A 60 10.49 8.46 2.56
C ASP A 60 9.54 7.92 3.65
N ASN A 61 8.83 6.83 3.37
CA ASN A 61 7.89 6.23 4.30
C ASN A 61 8.56 5.46 5.46
N ASP A 62 9.87 5.28 5.41
CA ASP A 62 10.69 4.75 6.51
C ASP A 62 10.60 5.62 7.79
N GLN A 63 10.20 6.89 7.65
CA GLN A 63 10.00 7.83 8.75
C GLN A 63 8.60 7.72 9.37
N SER A 64 7.69 6.93 8.80
CA SER A 64 6.32 6.82 9.28
C SER A 64 6.24 6.07 10.61
N LYS A 65 5.53 6.68 11.57
CA LYS A 65 5.24 6.05 12.86
C LYS A 65 4.15 4.97 12.78
N GLU A 66 3.50 4.83 11.64
CA GLU A 66 2.53 3.77 11.39
C GLU A 66 3.20 2.44 11.04
N MET A 67 4.45 2.48 10.54
CA MET A 67 5.18 1.31 10.08
C MET A 67 5.57 0.40 11.25
N ILE A 68 5.06 -0.85 11.26
CA ILE A 68 5.39 -1.86 12.27
C ILE A 68 6.51 -2.76 11.78
N PHE A 69 6.39 -3.28 10.56
CA PHE A 69 7.40 -4.13 9.95
C PHE A 69 7.39 -3.96 8.43
N PRO A 70 8.41 -3.31 7.87
CA PRO A 70 8.58 -3.13 6.44
C PRO A 70 9.39 -4.25 5.79
N LEU A 71 9.22 -4.41 4.48
CA LEU A 71 10.28 -4.88 3.60
C LEU A 71 11.02 -3.64 3.10
N ARG A 72 12.28 -3.51 3.45
CA ARG A 72 13.07 -2.30 3.20
C ARG A 72 13.62 -2.26 1.79
N TYR A 73 13.51 -1.09 1.19
CA TYR A 73 14.15 -0.73 -0.07
C TYR A 73 14.82 0.64 0.10
N GLU A 74 16.03 0.80 -0.41
CA GLU A 74 16.76 2.08 -0.34
C GLU A 74 17.44 2.42 -1.67
N GLY A 75 17.07 1.71 -2.74
CA GLY A 75 17.43 2.02 -4.11
C GLY A 75 18.89 1.72 -4.49
N GLU A 76 19.71 1.22 -3.57
CA GLU A 76 21.11 0.90 -3.77
C GLU A 76 21.40 -0.57 -3.42
N ASP A 77 21.70 -0.86 -2.15
CA ASP A 77 22.06 -2.22 -1.71
C ASP A 77 20.84 -3.14 -1.57
N THR A 78 19.69 -2.63 -1.08
CA THR A 78 18.42 -3.36 -0.99
C THR A 78 17.47 -2.93 -2.11
N MET A 79 17.88 -3.20 -3.32
CA MET A 79 17.24 -2.72 -4.53
C MET A 79 16.23 -3.73 -5.08
N THR A 80 15.13 -3.23 -5.65
CA THR A 80 14.22 -3.97 -6.52
C THR A 80 13.93 -3.16 -7.78
N TRP A 81 13.53 -3.83 -8.86
CA TRP A 81 13.25 -3.24 -10.19
C TRP A 81 12.01 -2.30 -10.16
N GLY A 82 12.06 -1.25 -9.34
CA GLY A 82 10.99 -0.27 -9.18
C GLY A 82 9.89 -0.66 -8.18
N GLY A 83 9.98 -1.83 -7.55
CA GLY A 83 9.07 -2.26 -6.49
C GLY A 83 7.58 -2.18 -6.84
N MET A 84 6.76 -1.87 -5.85
CA MET A 84 5.32 -1.73 -6.03
C MET A 84 4.96 -0.51 -6.90
N ALA A 85 5.78 0.54 -6.92
CA ALA A 85 5.55 1.69 -7.79
C ALA A 85 5.56 1.26 -9.27
N ALA A 86 6.56 0.52 -9.73
CA ALA A 86 6.62 0.03 -11.11
C ALA A 86 5.56 -1.02 -11.41
N LEU A 87 5.27 -1.92 -10.45
CA LEU A 87 4.26 -2.97 -10.64
C LEU A 87 2.85 -2.40 -10.85
N LEU A 88 2.49 -1.35 -10.10
CA LEU A 88 1.18 -0.70 -10.19
C LEU A 88 1.15 0.44 -11.21
N CYS A 89 2.30 1.00 -11.59
CA CYS A 89 2.37 2.15 -12.49
C CYS A 89 1.76 1.81 -13.84
N TRP A 90 0.89 2.69 -14.29
CA TRP A 90 0.39 2.68 -15.66
C TRP A 90 1.53 3.04 -16.62
N GLY A 91 1.61 2.39 -17.76
CA GLY A 91 2.76 2.49 -18.66
C GLY A 91 2.90 3.79 -19.45
N SER A 92 2.05 4.81 -19.22
CA SER A 92 2.23 6.12 -19.86
C SER A 92 3.41 6.87 -19.27
N ALA A 93 4.04 7.74 -20.09
CA ALA A 93 5.14 8.57 -19.64
C ALA A 93 4.75 9.49 -18.48
N ASP A 94 3.53 10.03 -18.50
CA ASP A 94 3.02 10.93 -17.47
C ASP A 94 2.93 10.25 -16.10
N PHE A 95 2.44 9.01 -16.04
CA PHE A 95 2.39 8.25 -14.78
C PHE A 95 3.77 7.84 -14.28
N GLN A 96 4.69 7.50 -15.18
CA GLN A 96 6.07 7.21 -14.81
C GLN A 96 6.77 8.45 -14.25
N GLU A 97 6.52 9.62 -14.85
CA GLU A 97 7.06 10.88 -14.34
C GLU A 97 6.44 11.24 -12.98
N GLU A 98 5.13 11.13 -12.82
CA GLU A 98 4.40 11.43 -11.59
C GLU A 98 4.85 10.53 -10.43
N THR A 99 4.95 9.23 -10.68
CA THR A 99 5.28 8.22 -9.64
C THR A 99 6.77 8.01 -9.46
N ASN A 100 7.62 8.56 -10.34
CA ASN A 100 9.04 8.27 -10.45
C ASN A 100 9.31 6.75 -10.50
N ALA A 101 8.43 6.01 -11.20
CA ALA A 101 8.60 4.58 -11.35
C ALA A 101 9.54 4.25 -12.50
N LYS A 102 10.39 3.25 -12.31
CA LYS A 102 11.28 2.71 -13.35
C LYS A 102 10.48 1.83 -14.32
N GLY A 103 9.83 2.46 -15.29
CA GLY A 103 8.90 1.79 -16.18
C GLY A 103 7.54 1.50 -15.52
N GLY A 104 6.59 1.04 -16.28
CA GLY A 104 5.26 0.66 -15.82
C GLY A 104 4.84 -0.65 -16.44
N TRP A 105 4.36 -1.60 -15.64
CA TRP A 105 4.03 -2.94 -16.11
C TRP A 105 2.59 -3.05 -16.63
N GLN A 106 1.76 -2.05 -16.39
CA GLN A 106 0.39 -1.90 -16.90
C GLN A 106 -0.61 -3.03 -16.57
N GLY A 107 -0.14 -4.13 -16.03
CA GLY A 107 -0.97 -5.33 -15.84
C GLY A 107 -1.98 -5.24 -14.69
N VAL A 108 -1.69 -4.43 -13.67
CA VAL A 108 -2.53 -4.29 -12.48
C VAL A 108 -3.48 -3.11 -12.64
N ARG A 109 -4.78 -3.42 -12.65
CA ARG A 109 -5.87 -2.44 -12.82
C ARG A 109 -6.96 -2.71 -11.80
N ALA A 110 -7.58 -1.64 -11.27
CA ALA A 110 -8.76 -1.78 -10.45
C ALA A 110 -9.99 -2.08 -11.32
N LYS A 111 -10.89 -2.89 -10.78
CA LYS A 111 -12.21 -3.10 -11.37
C LYS A 111 -13.14 -1.94 -11.04
N SER A 112 -14.08 -1.65 -11.93
CA SER A 112 -15.16 -0.69 -11.71
C SER A 112 -15.91 -0.91 -10.40
N SER A 113 -16.06 -2.16 -9.94
CA SER A 113 -16.69 -2.48 -8.66
C SER A 113 -16.03 -1.79 -7.46
N LEU A 114 -14.70 -1.66 -7.46
CA LEU A 114 -13.99 -0.92 -6.42
C LEU A 114 -14.29 0.58 -6.49
N TYR A 115 -14.24 1.16 -7.68
CA TYR A 115 -14.59 2.57 -7.90
C TYR A 115 -16.03 2.87 -7.46
N ASN A 116 -16.97 1.99 -7.83
CA ASN A 116 -18.38 2.13 -7.48
C ASN A 116 -18.64 2.06 -5.96
N ILE A 117 -17.78 1.41 -5.17
CA ILE A 117 -17.86 1.45 -3.71
C ILE A 117 -17.58 2.88 -3.23
N PHE A 118 -16.52 3.53 -3.70
CA PHE A 118 -16.23 4.92 -3.35
C PHE A 118 -17.33 5.87 -3.77
N GLU A 119 -17.93 5.68 -4.96
CA GLU A 119 -19.05 6.53 -5.43
C GLU A 119 -20.32 6.38 -4.57
N LYS A 120 -20.61 5.17 -4.07
CA LYS A 120 -21.79 4.90 -3.26
C LYS A 120 -21.63 5.27 -1.79
N GLU A 121 -20.47 4.98 -1.22
CA GLU A 121 -20.21 5.09 0.21
C GLU A 121 -19.74 6.50 0.60
N ASP A 122 -19.10 7.23 -0.30
CA ASP A 122 -18.58 8.57 -0.03
C ASP A 122 -19.06 9.62 -1.04
N SER A 123 -20.33 9.98 -0.94
CA SER A 123 -20.87 11.12 -1.70
C SER A 123 -20.26 12.47 -1.31
N SER A 124 -19.41 12.53 -0.28
CA SER A 124 -18.77 13.74 0.23
C SER A 124 -17.32 13.93 -0.25
N ASP A 125 -16.80 13.00 -1.04
CA ASP A 125 -15.40 12.96 -1.51
C ASP A 125 -14.34 13.09 -0.39
N LYS A 126 -14.68 12.64 0.83
CA LYS A 126 -13.78 12.72 1.98
C LYS A 126 -12.72 11.61 2.00
N ASP A 127 -13.00 10.47 1.36
CA ASP A 127 -12.05 9.39 1.28
C ASP A 127 -10.99 9.65 0.20
N THR A 128 -9.85 10.18 0.63
CA THR A 128 -8.73 10.52 -0.27
C THR A 128 -8.16 9.34 -1.05
N ARG A 129 -8.47 8.09 -0.67
CA ARG A 129 -8.04 6.89 -1.38
C ARG A 129 -8.66 6.77 -2.77
N LYS A 130 -9.83 7.39 -2.99
CA LYS A 130 -10.48 7.46 -4.29
C LYS A 130 -9.56 8.09 -5.35
N ALA A 131 -8.78 9.10 -4.99
CA ALA A 131 -7.84 9.77 -5.89
C ALA A 131 -6.71 8.85 -6.42
N MET A 132 -6.52 7.68 -5.81
CA MET A 132 -5.58 6.66 -6.31
C MET A 132 -6.15 5.88 -7.50
N LEU A 133 -7.44 5.99 -7.78
CA LEU A 133 -8.14 5.37 -8.89
C LEU A 133 -8.27 6.39 -10.04
N ARG A 134 -7.45 6.26 -11.06
CA ARG A 134 -7.26 7.25 -12.12
C ARG A 134 -8.22 7.01 -13.29
N THR A 135 -9.51 7.28 -13.06
CA THR A 135 -10.57 7.04 -14.06
C THR A 135 -10.43 7.90 -15.30
N GLU A 136 -9.81 9.06 -15.18
CA GLU A 136 -9.52 9.99 -16.28
C GLU A 136 -8.50 9.43 -17.28
N ALA A 137 -7.74 8.42 -16.90
CA ALA A 137 -6.69 7.83 -17.71
C ALA A 137 -7.13 6.59 -18.52
N THR A 138 -8.40 6.24 -18.45
CA THR A 138 -8.97 5.12 -19.21
C THR A 138 -10.22 5.53 -19.96
N THR A 139 -10.50 4.89 -21.07
CA THR A 139 -11.75 5.10 -21.82
C THR A 139 -12.88 4.18 -21.35
N ASN A 140 -12.55 3.10 -20.65
CA ASN A 140 -13.52 2.14 -20.12
C ASN A 140 -13.07 1.65 -18.74
N ILE A 141 -13.83 2.00 -17.71
CA ILE A 141 -13.56 1.54 -16.34
C ILE A 141 -13.88 0.05 -16.13
N GLU A 142 -14.66 -0.55 -17.02
CA GLU A 142 -14.91 -2.00 -17.04
C GLU A 142 -13.76 -2.74 -17.74
N ILE A 143 -13.41 -3.92 -17.23
CA ILE A 143 -12.46 -4.81 -17.91
C ILE A 143 -13.26 -5.76 -18.80
N THR A 144 -13.52 -5.33 -20.03
CA THR A 144 -14.22 -6.12 -21.04
C THR A 144 -13.27 -6.86 -21.98
N ASN A 145 -12.02 -6.42 -22.04
CA ASN A 145 -10.93 -7.06 -22.76
C ASN A 145 -9.66 -7.05 -21.89
N GLU A 146 -9.28 -8.21 -21.39
CA GLU A 146 -8.13 -8.35 -20.49
C GLU A 146 -6.79 -8.05 -21.17
N ALA A 147 -6.71 -8.21 -22.50
CA ALA A 147 -5.51 -7.94 -23.28
C ALA A 147 -5.33 -6.46 -23.64
N ASP A 148 -6.37 -5.64 -23.50
CA ASP A 148 -6.29 -4.19 -23.71
C ASP A 148 -5.92 -3.47 -22.42
N PHE A 149 -4.62 -3.35 -22.16
CA PHE A 149 -4.10 -2.72 -20.96
C PHE A 149 -4.24 -1.20 -20.91
N VAL A 150 -4.54 -0.56 -22.02
CA VAL A 150 -4.60 0.91 -22.11
C VAL A 150 -6.00 1.43 -21.89
N ASN A 151 -7.02 0.74 -22.43
CA ASN A 151 -8.38 1.28 -22.47
C ASN A 151 -9.36 0.55 -21.56
N ASN A 152 -8.94 -0.46 -20.83
CA ASN A 152 -9.81 -1.27 -20.00
C ASN A 152 -9.34 -1.34 -18.55
N GLY A 153 -10.27 -1.10 -17.60
CA GLY A 153 -9.99 -1.06 -16.17
C GLY A 153 -9.37 0.26 -15.74
N ILE A 154 -9.21 0.44 -14.44
CA ILE A 154 -8.80 1.71 -13.84
C ILE A 154 -7.33 1.64 -13.42
N PRO A 155 -6.45 2.51 -13.93
CA PRO A 155 -5.08 2.67 -13.42
C PRO A 155 -5.08 3.00 -11.93
N VAL A 156 -4.11 2.45 -11.20
CA VAL A 156 -3.96 2.68 -9.76
C VAL A 156 -2.61 3.32 -9.47
N THR A 157 -2.60 4.46 -8.80
CA THR A 157 -1.39 5.18 -8.38
C THR A 157 -1.28 5.20 -6.85
N LYS A 158 -1.09 4.05 -6.23
CA LYS A 158 -0.99 3.95 -4.78
C LYS A 158 0.43 4.16 -4.26
N PHE A 159 1.42 3.59 -4.93
CA PHE A 159 2.82 3.66 -4.52
C PHE A 159 3.57 4.68 -5.38
N TYR A 160 4.30 5.55 -4.72
CA TYR A 160 5.07 6.62 -5.35
C TYR A 160 6.54 6.49 -4.92
N ASN A 161 7.46 6.49 -5.87
CA ASN A 161 8.89 6.61 -5.61
C ASN A 161 9.31 8.10 -5.58
N VAL A 162 8.53 8.88 -4.81
CA VAL A 162 8.67 10.33 -4.62
C VAL A 162 8.51 10.61 -3.14
N ASN A 163 9.31 11.49 -2.58
CA ASN A 163 9.25 11.90 -1.18
C ASN A 163 7.99 12.73 -0.86
N LYS A 164 7.67 12.89 0.43
CA LYS A 164 6.50 13.67 0.90
C LYS A 164 6.54 15.13 0.45
N ASP A 165 7.72 15.69 0.32
CA ASP A 165 7.95 17.07 -0.16
C ASP A 165 7.92 17.21 -1.69
N GLY A 166 7.71 16.12 -2.43
CA GLY A 166 7.70 16.09 -3.89
C GLY A 166 9.07 15.89 -4.54
N SER A 167 10.15 15.87 -3.78
CA SER A 167 11.48 15.59 -4.32
C SER A 167 11.60 14.10 -4.72
N LYS A 168 12.49 13.82 -5.66
CA LYS A 168 12.75 12.46 -6.12
C LYS A 168 14.00 11.91 -5.44
N PRO A 169 14.05 10.62 -5.07
CA PRO A 169 15.26 9.96 -4.62
C PRO A 169 16.38 9.99 -5.66
N ALA A 170 17.59 9.64 -5.24
CA ALA A 170 18.77 9.67 -6.09
C ALA A 170 18.68 8.75 -7.32
N SER A 171 17.87 7.72 -7.26
CA SER A 171 17.64 6.80 -8.38
C SER A 171 16.14 6.51 -8.56
N ALA A 172 15.78 6.01 -9.74
CA ALA A 172 14.41 5.53 -10.02
C ALA A 172 14.15 4.09 -9.54
N GLU A 173 15.13 3.46 -8.91
CA GLU A 173 14.92 2.19 -8.19
C GLU A 173 14.00 2.41 -6.99
N ALA A 174 13.37 1.36 -6.49
CA ALA A 174 12.41 1.52 -5.40
C ALA A 174 13.07 1.98 -4.11
N TRP A 175 12.61 3.11 -3.59
CA TRP A 175 12.95 3.63 -2.25
C TRP A 175 11.77 3.46 -1.28
N THR A 176 10.56 3.24 -1.82
CA THR A 176 9.36 3.07 -1.02
C THR A 176 9.35 1.71 -0.36
N ASP A 177 9.45 1.66 0.94
CA ASP A 177 9.34 0.44 1.73
C ASP A 177 7.95 -0.18 1.59
N TYR A 178 7.88 -1.50 1.51
CA TYR A 178 6.61 -2.21 1.49
C TYR A 178 6.13 -2.49 2.92
N PRO A 179 5.00 -1.93 3.36
CA PRO A 179 4.48 -2.11 4.72
C PRO A 179 3.87 -3.51 4.88
N LEU A 180 4.67 -4.49 5.30
CA LEU A 180 4.18 -5.84 5.56
C LEU A 180 3.19 -5.88 6.72
N PHE A 181 3.47 -5.08 7.78
CA PHE A 181 2.55 -4.79 8.88
C PHE A 181 2.56 -3.30 9.18
N ARG A 182 1.38 -2.71 9.30
CA ARG A 182 1.18 -1.30 9.68
C ARG A 182 -0.01 -1.17 10.63
N LEU A 183 -0.05 -0.08 11.40
CA LEU A 183 -1.07 0.14 12.43
C LEU A 183 -2.50 0.17 11.86
N GLY A 184 -2.70 0.76 10.68
CA GLY A 184 -4.01 0.78 10.02
C GLY A 184 -4.62 -0.60 9.81
N GLU A 185 -3.79 -1.62 9.45
CA GLU A 185 -4.24 -3.02 9.38
C GLU A 185 -4.70 -3.54 10.75
N ILE A 186 -4.00 -3.15 11.82
CA ILE A 186 -4.30 -3.64 13.17
C ILE A 186 -5.66 -3.15 13.66
N TYR A 187 -6.05 -1.92 13.32
CA TYR A 187 -7.37 -1.39 13.67
C TYR A 187 -8.53 -2.06 12.90
N LEU A 188 -8.24 -2.70 11.77
CA LEU A 188 -9.23 -3.40 10.96
C LEU A 188 -9.45 -4.86 11.37
N LYS A 189 -8.71 -5.36 12.35
CA LYS A 189 -8.81 -6.72 12.91
C LYS A 189 -9.66 -6.75 14.15
#